data_36af2b568bb1772644a87c524897797c
#
_entry.id   36af2b568bb1772644a87c524897797c
#
_cell.length_a   1.000
_cell.length_b   1.000
_cell.length_c   1.000
_cell.angle_alpha   90.00
_cell.angle_beta   90.00
_cell.angle_gamma   90.00
#
_symmetry.space_group_name_H-M   'P 1'
#
loop_
_entity.id
_entity.type
_entity.pdbx_description
1 polymer ?
#
loop_
_entity_poly.entity_id
_entity_poly.type
_entity_poly.pdbx_seq_one_letter_code
_entity_poly.pdbx_strand_id
1 'polypeptide(L)'
;MAGKIRQSDIENLKTQANLVDVVSDYVSLKPASVGSLKGLCPFHDEKSPSFNVRNGQGYYHCFGCGAGGDVYKFLQEIESLSFSESVERVAAKFGYQLHYDDVDTGEVQARARTLEANQLSSDYFQQQLDSAEAKTARETLISRGFDTDSMHSFGVGYAPKGWSNLLDHLKAKGFSEQELVVAGLVSKGDRGVYDRFRGRLVWPIRDANNQVLGFGARQLYEDDKGPKYLNTSETPAYHKSRVLYGLDLAKKAIAKKRQVVVVEGYTDVMACHLAGVDTAVATCGTAFGEEHIKVLNRLLMGSGDSPAEVIFTFDPDAAGTKAALRVYGDSEKFNALTFVATGPDGLDPAD
;
A
#
# COMPACT_ATOMS: atom_id res chain seq x y z
N MET A 1 19.26 7.41 -1.66
CA MET A 1 18.30 7.91 -0.67
C MET A 1 19.03 8.01 0.66
N ALA A 2 18.87 9.10 1.40
CA ALA A 2 19.46 9.23 2.73
C ALA A 2 18.93 8.11 3.64
N GLY A 3 19.78 7.60 4.54
CA GLY A 3 19.42 6.57 5.50
C GLY A 3 18.25 6.99 6.40
N LYS A 4 17.80 6.11 7.29
CA LYS A 4 16.79 6.44 8.29
C LYS A 4 17.42 7.42 9.31
N ILE A 5 16.79 8.57 9.53
CA ILE A 5 17.22 9.53 10.54
C ILE A 5 17.21 8.83 11.91
N ARG A 6 18.27 8.98 12.69
CA ARG A 6 18.36 8.37 14.02
C ARG A 6 17.24 8.86 14.92
N GLN A 7 16.60 7.94 15.63
CA GLN A 7 15.51 8.26 16.53
C GLN A 7 15.92 9.26 17.61
N SER A 8 17.15 9.15 18.12
CA SER A 8 17.73 10.09 19.07
C SER A 8 17.80 11.52 18.52
N ASP A 9 18.13 11.69 17.24
CA ASP A 9 18.21 13.02 16.64
C ASP A 9 16.81 13.63 16.46
N ILE A 10 15.83 12.82 16.12
CA ILE A 10 14.43 13.24 16.02
C ILE A 10 13.93 13.76 17.37
N GLU A 11 14.21 13.05 18.47
CA GLU A 11 13.80 13.43 19.82
C GLU A 11 14.55 14.65 20.33
N ASN A 12 15.87 14.70 20.13
CA ASN A 12 16.71 15.83 20.52
C ASN A 12 16.29 17.10 19.77
N LEU A 13 16.13 17.00 18.46
CA LEU A 13 15.71 18.12 17.62
C LEU A 13 14.31 18.62 18.01
N LYS A 14 13.37 17.72 18.31
CA LYS A 14 12.03 18.09 18.79
C LYS A 14 12.09 18.90 20.10
N THR A 15 13.01 18.54 20.99
CA THR A 15 13.20 19.23 22.27
C THR A 15 13.87 20.60 22.11
N GLN A 16 14.78 20.72 21.13
CA GLN A 16 15.53 21.96 20.87
C GLN A 16 14.77 22.95 20.00
N ALA A 17 13.89 22.42 19.11
CA ALA A 17 13.14 23.24 18.18
C ALA A 17 12.11 24.10 18.90
N ASN A 18 12.18 25.40 18.68
CA ASN A 18 11.16 26.33 19.15
C ASN A 18 9.98 26.30 18.18
N LEU A 19 8.86 25.71 18.59
CA LEU A 19 7.64 25.60 17.76
C LEU A 19 7.12 26.98 17.34
N VAL A 20 7.22 28.00 18.21
CA VAL A 20 6.77 29.37 17.88
C VAL A 20 7.55 29.93 16.71
N ASP A 21 8.87 29.71 16.65
CA ASP A 21 9.72 30.23 15.58
C ASP A 21 9.39 29.55 14.23
N VAL A 22 8.97 28.28 14.24
CA VAL A 22 8.53 27.60 13.02
C VAL A 22 7.16 28.08 12.58
N VAL A 23 6.21 28.15 13.49
CA VAL A 23 4.83 28.55 13.19
C VAL A 23 4.75 29.99 12.76
N SER A 24 5.60 30.88 13.32
CA SER A 24 5.60 32.32 13.00
C SER A 24 6.00 32.63 11.55
N ASP A 25 6.64 31.70 10.84
CA ASP A 25 6.91 31.86 9.39
C ASP A 25 5.61 31.84 8.57
N TYR A 26 4.52 31.25 9.10
CA TYR A 26 3.25 31.03 8.41
C TYR A 26 2.07 31.75 9.05
N VAL A 27 2.12 31.99 10.35
CA VAL A 27 1.00 32.52 11.14
C VAL A 27 1.44 33.68 12.00
N SER A 28 0.75 34.82 11.89
CA SER A 28 0.94 35.94 12.81
C SER A 28 0.40 35.62 14.20
N LEU A 29 1.30 35.33 15.15
CA LEU A 29 0.97 34.95 16.51
C LEU A 29 0.94 36.17 17.43
N LYS A 30 -0.03 36.23 18.36
CA LYS A 30 -0.17 37.23 19.43
C LYS A 30 -0.24 36.57 20.80
N PRO A 31 0.28 37.15 21.85
CA PRO A 31 0.15 36.65 23.23
C PRO A 31 -1.35 36.43 23.58
N ALA A 32 -1.66 35.26 24.18
CA ALA A 32 -3.03 34.92 24.60
C ALA A 32 -3.12 34.71 26.12
N SER A 33 -2.18 33.95 26.69
CA SER A 33 -2.03 33.73 28.15
C SER A 33 -0.58 33.35 28.45
N VAL A 34 -0.25 33.15 29.74
CA VAL A 34 1.12 32.78 30.13
C VAL A 34 1.55 31.51 29.38
N GLY A 35 2.61 31.64 28.58
CA GLY A 35 3.19 30.55 27.79
C GLY A 35 2.35 30.10 26.55
N SER A 36 1.29 30.84 26.18
CA SER A 36 0.47 30.53 25.03
C SER A 36 0.36 31.73 24.08
N LEU A 37 0.50 31.46 22.79
CA LEU A 37 0.26 32.42 21.70
C LEU A 37 -0.93 31.93 20.86
N LYS A 38 -1.64 32.87 20.20
CA LYS A 38 -2.73 32.54 19.30
C LYS A 38 -2.68 33.32 17.99
N GLY A 39 -3.23 32.72 16.93
CA GLY A 39 -3.35 33.33 15.61
C GLY A 39 -4.56 32.81 14.86
N LEU A 40 -4.74 33.24 13.62
CA LEU A 40 -5.70 32.64 12.70
C LEU A 40 -5.12 31.27 12.25
N CYS A 41 -5.99 30.29 12.14
CA CYS A 41 -5.60 28.94 11.73
C CYS A 41 -5.17 28.91 10.25
N PRO A 42 -4.00 28.30 9.92
CA PRO A 42 -3.61 28.16 8.53
C PRO A 42 -4.28 26.97 7.82
N PHE A 43 -5.04 26.15 8.54
CA PHE A 43 -5.65 24.90 8.02
C PHE A 43 -7.15 25.03 7.74
N HIS A 44 -7.80 26.12 8.11
CA HIS A 44 -9.19 26.44 7.78
C HIS A 44 -9.42 27.94 7.81
N ASP A 45 -10.44 28.39 7.07
CA ASP A 45 -10.83 29.81 7.03
C ASP A 45 -11.56 30.22 8.30
N GLU A 46 -11.06 31.26 9.00
CA GLU A 46 -11.68 31.82 10.18
C GLU A 46 -11.44 33.34 10.29
N LYS A 47 -12.35 34.03 10.97
CA LYS A 47 -12.23 35.49 11.21
C LYS A 47 -11.75 35.83 12.63
N SER A 48 -11.82 34.87 13.54
CA SER A 48 -11.42 35.02 14.95
C SER A 48 -10.32 33.99 15.29
N PRO A 49 -9.22 34.40 15.97
CA PRO A 49 -8.12 33.49 16.24
C PRO A 49 -8.55 32.32 17.12
N SER A 50 -8.40 31.08 16.62
CA SER A 50 -8.64 29.83 17.36
C SER A 50 -7.42 28.90 17.41
N PHE A 51 -6.37 29.24 16.65
CA PHE A 51 -5.12 28.47 16.61
C PHE A 51 -4.19 28.87 17.76
N ASN A 52 -3.90 27.94 18.64
CA ASN A 52 -3.07 28.17 19.84
C ASN A 52 -1.77 27.42 19.74
N VAL A 53 -0.67 28.06 20.16
CA VAL A 53 0.68 27.50 20.21
C VAL A 53 1.22 27.60 21.64
N ARG A 54 1.64 26.47 22.21
CA ARG A 54 2.25 26.37 23.54
C ARG A 54 3.69 25.93 23.40
N ASN A 55 4.61 26.88 23.37
CA ASN A 55 6.02 26.60 23.12
C ASN A 55 6.63 25.68 24.19
N GLY A 56 6.38 25.94 25.47
CA GLY A 56 6.92 25.14 26.59
C GLY A 56 6.44 23.67 26.58
N GLN A 57 5.39 23.36 25.84
CA GLN A 57 4.88 22.01 25.65
C GLN A 57 5.20 21.45 24.24
N GLY A 58 5.79 22.29 23.35
CA GLY A 58 6.09 21.91 21.96
C GLY A 58 4.86 21.48 21.13
N TYR A 59 3.70 22.13 21.37
CA TYR A 59 2.42 21.66 20.87
C TYR A 59 1.54 22.82 20.39
N TYR A 60 0.83 22.60 19.25
CA TYR A 60 -0.21 23.52 18.78
C TYR A 60 -1.58 22.81 18.73
N HIS A 61 -2.64 23.60 18.85
CA HIS A 61 -4.00 23.12 18.70
C HIS A 61 -4.94 24.22 18.20
N CYS A 62 -5.74 23.91 17.20
CA CYS A 62 -6.81 24.75 16.70
C CYS A 62 -8.14 24.34 17.34
N PHE A 63 -8.80 25.25 18.07
CA PHE A 63 -10.11 24.99 18.64
C PHE A 63 -11.26 25.14 17.64
N GLY A 64 -10.98 25.61 16.42
CA GLY A 64 -11.95 25.70 15.33
C GLY A 64 -12.10 24.41 14.55
N CYS A 65 -10.99 23.89 14.01
CA CYS A 65 -11.01 22.69 13.16
C CYS A 65 -10.41 21.43 13.82
N GLY A 66 -9.90 21.50 15.06
CA GLY A 66 -9.31 20.36 15.75
C GLY A 66 -7.87 20.00 15.30
N ALA A 67 -7.30 20.68 14.32
CA ALA A 67 -5.91 20.44 13.91
C ALA A 67 -4.95 20.65 15.10
N GLY A 68 -4.02 19.71 15.29
CA GLY A 68 -3.09 19.78 16.41
C GLY A 68 -1.93 18.81 16.26
N GLY A 69 -0.81 19.15 16.92
CA GLY A 69 0.39 18.33 16.85
C GLY A 69 1.66 19.06 17.30
N ASP A 70 2.79 18.45 17.01
CA ASP A 70 4.12 19.01 17.24
C ASP A 70 4.67 19.76 16.02
N VAL A 71 5.93 20.17 16.10
CA VAL A 71 6.62 20.90 15.02
C VAL A 71 6.68 20.11 13.71
N TYR A 72 6.86 18.80 13.78
CA TYR A 72 6.91 17.95 12.58
C TYR A 72 5.54 17.83 11.94
N LYS A 73 4.50 17.57 12.74
CA LYS A 73 3.12 17.48 12.27
C LYS A 73 2.65 18.78 11.64
N PHE A 74 3.03 19.93 12.21
CA PHE A 74 2.73 21.24 11.64
C PHE A 74 3.29 21.39 10.22
N LEU A 75 4.58 21.07 10.01
CA LEU A 75 5.22 21.17 8.70
C LEU A 75 4.67 20.15 7.68
N GLN A 76 4.36 18.95 8.15
CA GLN A 76 3.70 17.94 7.30
C GLN A 76 2.37 18.45 6.73
N GLU A 77 1.59 19.15 7.54
CA GLU A 77 0.28 19.67 7.13
C GLU A 77 0.36 20.94 6.28
N ILE A 78 1.24 21.87 6.63
CA ILE A 78 1.31 23.18 5.96
C ILE A 78 2.09 23.12 4.63
N GLU A 79 3.16 22.34 4.56
CA GLU A 79 4.00 22.19 3.35
C GLU A 79 3.76 20.87 2.61
N SER A 80 2.85 20.01 3.07
CA SER A 80 2.57 18.67 2.51
C SER A 80 3.81 17.75 2.47
N LEU A 81 4.67 17.85 3.48
CA LEU A 81 5.91 17.08 3.59
C LEU A 81 5.68 15.68 4.17
N SER A 82 6.56 14.74 3.80
CA SER A 82 6.69 13.50 4.55
C SER A 82 7.30 13.76 5.95
N PHE A 83 7.21 12.78 6.84
CA PHE A 83 7.81 12.91 8.18
C PHE A 83 9.31 13.17 8.11
N SER A 84 10.06 12.44 7.28
CA SER A 84 11.50 12.64 7.12
C SER A 84 11.85 14.04 6.61
N GLU A 85 11.14 14.51 5.59
CA GLU A 85 11.32 15.87 5.05
C GLU A 85 10.98 16.95 6.09
N SER A 86 9.96 16.75 6.94
CA SER A 86 9.64 17.67 8.02
C SER A 86 10.75 17.72 9.09
N VAL A 87 11.38 16.58 9.42
CA VAL A 87 12.54 16.54 10.32
C VAL A 87 13.75 17.26 9.72
N GLU A 88 14.05 17.01 8.44
CA GLU A 88 15.14 17.68 7.71
C GLU A 88 14.91 19.21 7.63
N ARG A 89 13.67 19.64 7.42
CA ARG A 89 13.28 21.06 7.37
C ARG A 89 13.51 21.75 8.72
N VAL A 90 13.13 21.11 9.81
CA VAL A 90 13.38 21.62 11.17
C VAL A 90 14.89 21.66 11.46
N ALA A 91 15.62 20.59 11.12
CA ALA A 91 17.06 20.52 11.30
C ALA A 91 17.79 21.66 10.57
N ALA A 92 17.43 21.89 9.32
CA ALA A 92 17.99 22.98 8.52
C ALA A 92 17.71 24.37 9.16
N LYS A 93 16.47 24.60 9.66
CA LYS A 93 16.11 25.87 10.31
C LYS A 93 16.90 26.13 11.59
N PHE A 94 17.16 25.10 12.39
CA PHE A 94 17.85 25.23 13.68
C PHE A 94 19.35 24.89 13.63
N GLY A 95 19.90 24.64 12.44
CA GLY A 95 21.31 24.30 12.25
C GLY A 95 21.73 22.99 12.94
N TYR A 96 20.76 22.03 13.09
CA TYR A 96 21.01 20.75 13.70
C TYR A 96 21.57 19.76 12.67
N GLN A 97 22.68 19.10 13.01
CA GLN A 97 23.27 18.07 12.16
C GLN A 97 22.59 16.74 12.43
N LEU A 98 21.81 16.26 11.45
CA LEU A 98 21.18 14.96 11.51
C LEU A 98 22.21 13.85 11.26
N HIS A 99 22.13 12.81 12.05
CA HIS A 99 22.82 11.55 11.81
C HIS A 99 21.81 10.53 11.28
N TYR A 100 22.27 9.79 10.27
CA TYR A 100 21.48 8.74 9.68
C TYR A 100 22.03 7.41 10.18
N ASP A 101 21.13 6.50 10.54
CA ASP A 101 21.56 5.12 10.78
C ASP A 101 22.17 4.61 9.49
N ASP A 102 23.26 3.87 9.59
CA ASP A 102 23.80 3.14 8.46
C ASP A 102 22.66 2.25 7.95
N VAL A 103 22.10 2.62 6.80
CA VAL A 103 21.18 1.73 6.10
C VAL A 103 22.01 0.49 5.87
N ASP A 104 21.52 -0.66 6.29
CA ASP A 104 22.10 -1.91 5.84
C ASP A 104 22.07 -1.88 4.32
N THR A 105 23.19 -1.46 3.74
CA THR A 105 23.33 -1.30 2.28
C THR A 105 22.95 -2.59 1.58
N GLY A 106 23.10 -3.73 2.26
CA GLY A 106 22.68 -5.04 1.80
C GLY A 106 21.15 -5.16 1.70
N GLU A 107 20.38 -4.70 2.69
CA GLU A 107 18.91 -4.74 2.62
C GLU A 107 18.35 -3.81 1.52
N VAL A 108 18.89 -2.59 1.41
CA VAL A 108 18.46 -1.64 0.37
C VAL A 108 18.80 -2.18 -1.02
N GLN A 109 19.99 -2.74 -1.18
CA GLN A 109 20.41 -3.35 -2.44
C GLN A 109 19.57 -4.59 -2.76
N ALA A 110 19.33 -5.47 -1.78
CA ALA A 110 18.47 -6.64 -1.94
C ALA A 110 17.04 -6.25 -2.33
N ARG A 111 16.49 -5.20 -1.71
CA ARG A 111 15.17 -4.67 -2.08
C ARG A 111 15.15 -4.11 -3.50
N ALA A 112 16.14 -3.33 -3.90
CA ALA A 112 16.24 -2.78 -5.25
C ALA A 112 16.35 -3.89 -6.31
N ARG A 113 17.20 -4.90 -6.07
CA ARG A 113 17.35 -6.06 -6.96
C ARG A 113 16.08 -6.90 -7.02
N THR A 114 15.35 -7.05 -5.89
CA THR A 114 14.05 -7.74 -5.84
C THR A 114 13.02 -7.02 -6.72
N LEU A 115 12.91 -5.68 -6.63
CA LEU A 115 11.98 -4.90 -7.44
C LEU A 115 12.31 -4.98 -8.93
N GLU A 116 13.60 -4.94 -9.30
CA GLU A 116 14.06 -5.09 -10.68
C GLU A 116 13.71 -6.47 -11.22
N ALA A 117 14.00 -7.54 -10.47
CA ALA A 117 13.65 -8.92 -10.85
C ALA A 117 12.13 -9.10 -10.99
N ASN A 118 11.34 -8.52 -10.10
CA ASN A 118 9.88 -8.57 -10.17
C ASN A 118 9.34 -7.85 -11.40
N GLN A 119 9.87 -6.68 -11.76
CA GLN A 119 9.43 -5.97 -12.97
C GLN A 119 9.71 -6.81 -14.22
N LEU A 120 10.92 -7.33 -14.36
CA LEU A 120 11.28 -8.21 -15.50
C LEU A 120 10.44 -9.49 -15.53
N SER A 121 10.10 -10.04 -14.37
CA SER A 121 9.21 -11.20 -14.28
C SER A 121 7.78 -10.85 -14.70
N SER A 122 7.28 -9.67 -14.33
CA SER A 122 5.96 -9.19 -14.76
C SER A 122 5.90 -9.07 -16.28
N ASP A 123 6.90 -8.45 -16.89
CA ASP A 123 6.99 -8.29 -18.34
C ASP A 123 7.06 -9.65 -19.04
N TYR A 124 7.85 -10.58 -18.49
CA TYR A 124 7.97 -11.94 -18.98
C TYR A 124 6.61 -12.69 -18.92
N PHE A 125 5.93 -12.70 -17.78
CA PHE A 125 4.66 -13.39 -17.62
C PHE A 125 3.56 -12.81 -18.52
N GLN A 126 3.53 -11.50 -18.72
CA GLN A 126 2.60 -10.86 -19.65
C GLN A 126 2.87 -11.31 -21.09
N GLN A 127 4.12 -11.34 -21.53
CA GLN A 127 4.48 -11.87 -22.86
C GLN A 127 4.09 -13.35 -23.01
N GLN A 128 4.23 -14.15 -21.94
CA GLN A 128 3.85 -15.57 -22.00
C GLN A 128 2.33 -15.78 -22.06
N LEU A 129 1.51 -14.80 -21.66
CA LEU A 129 0.05 -14.88 -21.77
C LEU A 129 -0.41 -15.02 -23.24
N ASP A 130 0.33 -14.46 -24.19
CA ASP A 130 0.04 -14.53 -25.62
C ASP A 130 0.55 -15.84 -26.28
N SER A 131 1.31 -16.64 -25.55
CA SER A 131 1.85 -17.90 -26.04
C SER A 131 0.75 -18.95 -26.32
N ALA A 132 1.06 -19.93 -27.15
CA ALA A 132 0.16 -21.06 -27.41
C ALA A 132 -0.10 -21.89 -26.14
N GLU A 133 0.87 -22.01 -25.23
CA GLU A 133 0.76 -22.73 -23.96
C GLU A 133 -0.26 -22.07 -23.02
N ALA A 134 -0.43 -20.76 -23.07
CA ALA A 134 -1.35 -19.99 -22.22
C ALA A 134 -2.82 -20.07 -22.67
N LYS A 135 -3.19 -20.90 -23.65
CA LYS A 135 -4.58 -21.02 -24.14
C LYS A 135 -5.58 -21.22 -22.99
N THR A 136 -5.34 -22.21 -22.14
CA THR A 136 -6.20 -22.50 -20.97
C THR A 136 -6.32 -21.31 -20.01
N ALA A 137 -5.23 -20.56 -19.84
CA ALA A 137 -5.21 -19.36 -18.99
C ALA A 137 -6.16 -18.29 -19.54
N ARG A 138 -6.07 -17.99 -20.83
CA ARG A 138 -6.95 -17.01 -21.49
C ARG A 138 -8.41 -17.46 -21.48
N GLU A 139 -8.69 -18.72 -21.81
CA GLU A 139 -10.04 -19.29 -21.79
C GLU A 139 -10.67 -19.22 -20.39
N THR A 140 -9.88 -19.45 -19.34
CA THR A 140 -10.35 -19.35 -17.95
C THR A 140 -10.79 -17.92 -17.60
N LEU A 141 -10.11 -16.90 -18.08
CA LEU A 141 -10.50 -15.51 -17.85
C LEU A 141 -11.64 -15.07 -18.74
N ILE A 142 -11.63 -15.47 -20.02
CA ILE A 142 -12.71 -15.18 -20.97
C ILE A 142 -14.04 -15.77 -20.47
N SER A 143 -14.03 -16.99 -19.92
CA SER A 143 -15.24 -17.62 -19.37
C SER A 143 -15.81 -16.89 -18.14
N ARG A 144 -15.02 -15.99 -17.52
CA ARG A 144 -15.41 -15.11 -16.43
C ARG A 144 -15.71 -13.67 -16.87
N GLY A 145 -15.79 -13.42 -18.18
CA GLY A 145 -16.14 -12.11 -18.73
C GLY A 145 -14.95 -11.15 -18.92
N PHE A 146 -13.70 -11.61 -18.74
CA PHE A 146 -12.51 -10.76 -18.94
C PHE A 146 -11.99 -10.92 -20.37
N ASP A 147 -12.00 -9.85 -21.15
CA ASP A 147 -11.41 -9.80 -22.47
C ASP A 147 -9.88 -9.57 -22.43
N THR A 148 -9.24 -9.61 -23.58
CA THR A 148 -7.80 -9.43 -23.70
C THR A 148 -7.34 -8.06 -23.20
N ASP A 149 -8.11 -7.00 -23.46
CA ASP A 149 -7.75 -5.63 -23.06
C ASP A 149 -7.79 -5.49 -21.55
N SER A 150 -8.78 -6.07 -20.89
CA SER A 150 -8.84 -6.12 -19.42
C SER A 150 -7.68 -6.93 -18.84
N MET A 151 -7.33 -8.09 -19.41
CA MET A 151 -6.17 -8.87 -18.97
C MET A 151 -4.89 -8.03 -19.00
N HIS A 152 -4.65 -7.31 -20.09
CA HIS A 152 -3.48 -6.44 -20.22
C HIS A 152 -3.51 -5.25 -19.28
N SER A 153 -4.65 -4.60 -19.10
CA SER A 153 -4.78 -3.43 -18.22
C SER A 153 -4.48 -3.74 -16.75
N PHE A 154 -4.83 -4.96 -16.30
CA PHE A 154 -4.47 -5.44 -14.95
C PHE A 154 -3.09 -6.11 -14.90
N GLY A 155 -2.39 -6.22 -16.03
CA GLY A 155 -1.07 -6.80 -16.12
C GLY A 155 -1.07 -8.32 -15.89
N VAL A 156 -2.17 -9.00 -16.17
CA VAL A 156 -2.27 -10.45 -16.01
C VAL A 156 -1.25 -11.13 -16.91
N GLY A 157 -0.63 -12.20 -16.40
CA GLY A 157 0.36 -12.98 -17.11
C GLY A 157 0.13 -14.50 -16.95
N TYR A 158 0.98 -15.24 -17.61
CA TYR A 158 1.04 -16.69 -17.51
C TYR A 158 2.44 -17.16 -17.14
N ALA A 159 2.56 -17.99 -16.13
CA ALA A 159 3.78 -18.69 -15.79
C ALA A 159 3.82 -20.04 -16.49
N PRO A 160 4.76 -20.29 -17.42
CA PRO A 160 4.87 -21.56 -18.14
C PRO A 160 5.07 -22.77 -17.23
N LYS A 161 4.71 -23.98 -17.72
CA LYS A 161 4.79 -25.23 -16.94
C LYS A 161 6.21 -25.69 -16.61
N GLY A 162 7.22 -25.22 -17.35
CA GLY A 162 8.61 -25.63 -17.17
C GLY A 162 9.16 -25.32 -15.79
N TRP A 163 10.21 -26.04 -15.41
CA TRP A 163 10.81 -25.92 -14.08
C TRP A 163 11.77 -24.74 -13.92
N SER A 164 12.32 -24.18 -15.04
CA SER A 164 13.35 -23.14 -15.01
C SER A 164 13.14 -22.04 -16.05
N ASN A 165 11.96 -21.87 -16.60
CA ASN A 165 11.69 -20.92 -17.68
C ASN A 165 11.97 -19.48 -17.24
N LEU A 166 11.44 -19.06 -16.08
CA LEU A 166 11.69 -17.75 -15.52
C LEU A 166 13.13 -17.64 -14.97
N LEU A 167 13.62 -18.67 -14.30
CA LEU A 167 14.97 -18.74 -13.78
C LEU A 167 15.99 -18.48 -14.90
N ASP A 168 15.88 -19.21 -16.03
CA ASP A 168 16.81 -19.08 -17.16
C ASP A 168 16.70 -17.70 -17.81
N HIS A 169 15.47 -17.19 -17.96
CA HIS A 169 15.22 -15.83 -18.45
C HIS A 169 15.92 -14.76 -17.60
N LEU A 170 15.78 -14.82 -16.27
CA LEU A 170 16.35 -13.82 -15.38
C LEU A 170 17.87 -13.99 -15.20
N LYS A 171 18.38 -15.22 -15.26
CA LYS A 171 19.85 -15.46 -15.30
C LYS A 171 20.48 -14.83 -16.54
N ALA A 172 19.82 -14.90 -17.68
CA ALA A 172 20.28 -14.21 -18.91
C ALA A 172 20.25 -12.67 -18.76
N LYS A 173 19.49 -12.12 -17.81
CA LYS A 173 19.47 -10.69 -17.44
C LYS A 173 20.48 -10.33 -16.34
N GLY A 174 21.31 -11.27 -15.90
CA GLY A 174 22.37 -11.04 -14.91
C GLY A 174 21.97 -11.19 -13.46
N PHE A 175 20.87 -11.90 -13.16
CA PHE A 175 20.49 -12.25 -11.79
C PHE A 175 21.12 -13.58 -11.37
N SER A 176 21.63 -13.62 -10.15
CA SER A 176 22.05 -14.86 -9.50
C SER A 176 20.85 -15.64 -8.94
N GLU A 177 21.01 -16.96 -8.80
CA GLU A 177 19.98 -17.80 -8.17
C GLU A 177 19.66 -17.34 -6.75
N GLN A 178 20.65 -16.83 -6.01
CA GLN A 178 20.43 -16.34 -4.65
C GLN A 178 19.56 -15.09 -4.63
N GLU A 179 19.76 -14.12 -5.52
CA GLU A 179 18.90 -12.94 -5.64
C GLU A 179 17.46 -13.34 -5.98
N LEU A 180 17.26 -14.33 -6.87
CA LEU A 180 15.93 -14.81 -7.27
C LEU A 180 15.23 -15.59 -6.15
N VAL A 181 15.98 -16.30 -5.30
CA VAL A 181 15.43 -16.93 -4.08
C VAL A 181 14.98 -15.85 -3.09
N VAL A 182 15.79 -14.82 -2.87
CA VAL A 182 15.46 -13.67 -1.99
C VAL A 182 14.24 -12.94 -2.52
N ALA A 183 14.11 -12.78 -3.83
CA ALA A 183 12.94 -12.18 -4.48
C ALA A 183 11.68 -13.07 -4.43
N GLY A 184 11.79 -14.33 -4.00
CA GLY A 184 10.66 -15.25 -3.92
C GLY A 184 10.11 -15.70 -5.29
N LEU A 185 10.90 -15.55 -6.36
CA LEU A 185 10.56 -15.93 -7.73
C LEU A 185 10.88 -17.39 -8.03
N VAL A 186 11.84 -17.93 -7.32
CA VAL A 186 12.27 -19.33 -7.40
C VAL A 186 12.31 -19.96 -6.01
N SER A 187 12.29 -21.29 -5.96
CA SER A 187 12.34 -22.09 -4.74
C SER A 187 13.53 -23.03 -4.79
N LYS A 188 14.12 -23.37 -3.62
CA LYS A 188 15.14 -24.40 -3.49
C LYS A 188 14.49 -25.75 -3.22
N GLY A 189 14.88 -26.76 -3.97
CA GLY A 189 14.52 -28.16 -3.74
C GLY A 189 15.75 -29.04 -3.71
N ASP A 190 15.54 -30.33 -3.49
CA ASP A 190 16.65 -31.32 -3.40
C ASP A 190 17.47 -31.44 -4.68
N ARG A 191 16.90 -31.10 -5.83
CA ARG A 191 17.53 -31.18 -7.15
C ARG A 191 18.04 -29.83 -7.69
N GLY A 192 17.99 -28.78 -6.89
CA GLY A 192 18.39 -27.42 -7.29
C GLY A 192 17.26 -26.39 -7.19
N VAL A 193 17.48 -25.25 -7.83
CA VAL A 193 16.54 -24.13 -7.84
C VAL A 193 15.56 -24.27 -9.00
N TYR A 194 14.30 -23.96 -8.75
CA TYR A 194 13.23 -24.06 -9.75
C TYR A 194 12.22 -22.91 -9.62
N ASP A 195 11.49 -22.63 -10.71
CA ASP A 195 10.48 -21.58 -10.75
C ASP A 195 9.38 -21.82 -9.70
N ARG A 196 9.07 -20.79 -8.90
CA ARG A 196 8.01 -20.86 -7.91
C ARG A 196 6.62 -20.97 -8.54
N PHE A 197 6.37 -20.19 -9.58
CA PHE A 197 5.12 -20.17 -10.32
C PHE A 197 5.26 -20.98 -11.60
N ARG A 198 4.42 -21.99 -11.82
CA ARG A 198 4.48 -22.89 -12.97
C ARG A 198 3.07 -23.31 -13.38
N GLY A 199 2.74 -23.17 -14.67
CA GLY A 199 1.43 -23.52 -15.20
C GLY A 199 0.28 -22.76 -14.56
N ARG A 200 0.48 -21.47 -14.25
CA ARG A 200 -0.50 -20.69 -13.51
C ARG A 200 -0.81 -19.35 -14.17
N LEU A 201 -2.04 -18.88 -13.97
CA LEU A 201 -2.35 -17.46 -14.13
C LEU A 201 -1.63 -16.66 -13.05
N VAL A 202 -1.10 -15.49 -13.42
CA VAL A 202 -0.31 -14.66 -12.52
C VAL A 202 -0.80 -13.21 -12.55
N TRP A 203 -0.97 -12.61 -11.41
CA TRP A 203 -1.28 -11.18 -11.22
C TRP A 203 -0.10 -10.49 -10.55
N PRO A 204 0.44 -9.40 -11.12
CA PRO A 204 1.44 -8.59 -10.43
C PRO A 204 0.78 -7.83 -9.28
N ILE A 205 1.37 -7.91 -8.11
CA ILE A 205 0.96 -7.14 -6.93
C ILE A 205 1.83 -5.90 -6.86
N ARG A 206 1.22 -4.71 -6.96
CA ARG A 206 1.93 -3.43 -7.05
C ARG A 206 1.70 -2.56 -5.82
N ASP A 207 2.68 -1.72 -5.52
CA ASP A 207 2.51 -0.65 -4.54
C ASP A 207 1.76 0.56 -5.13
N ALA A 208 1.49 1.56 -4.30
CA ALA A 208 0.86 2.79 -4.74
C ALA A 208 1.65 3.57 -5.82
N ASN A 209 2.94 3.28 -6.02
CA ASN A 209 3.79 3.88 -7.06
C ASN A 209 3.92 3.01 -8.31
N ASN A 210 3.09 1.97 -8.44
CA ASN A 210 3.10 1.02 -9.56
C ASN A 210 4.36 0.13 -9.62
N GLN A 211 5.14 0.01 -8.53
CA GLN A 211 6.27 -0.92 -8.46
C GLN A 211 5.76 -2.34 -8.18
N VAL A 212 6.23 -3.33 -8.93
CA VAL A 212 5.86 -4.74 -8.74
C VAL A 212 6.56 -5.30 -7.51
N LEU A 213 5.80 -5.51 -6.45
CA LEU A 213 6.30 -6.04 -5.17
C LEU A 213 6.41 -7.56 -5.16
N GLY A 214 5.52 -8.23 -5.90
CA GLY A 214 5.41 -9.68 -5.98
C GLY A 214 4.25 -10.10 -6.85
N PHE A 215 3.80 -11.33 -6.68
CA PHE A 215 2.78 -11.94 -7.53
C PHE A 215 1.80 -12.77 -6.73
N GLY A 216 0.54 -12.78 -7.20
CA GLY A 216 -0.44 -13.79 -6.89
C GLY A 216 -0.63 -14.71 -8.08
N ALA A 217 -0.81 -16.00 -7.85
CA ALA A 217 -0.97 -16.97 -8.93
C ALA A 217 -2.10 -17.95 -8.63
N ARG A 218 -2.92 -18.23 -9.64
CA ARG A 218 -4.03 -19.19 -9.59
C ARG A 218 -3.69 -20.45 -10.36
N GLN A 219 -3.98 -21.59 -9.75
CA GLN A 219 -3.90 -22.92 -10.36
C GLN A 219 -4.83 -23.03 -11.58
N LEU A 220 -4.34 -23.65 -12.66
CA LEU A 220 -5.08 -23.89 -13.89
C LEU A 220 -5.29 -25.38 -14.18
N TYR A 221 -4.41 -26.22 -13.65
CA TYR A 221 -4.34 -27.63 -14.03
C TYR A 221 -4.48 -28.53 -12.80
N GLU A 222 -5.16 -29.66 -12.95
CA GLU A 222 -5.41 -30.64 -11.87
C GLU A 222 -4.14 -31.38 -11.42
N ASP A 223 -3.14 -31.48 -12.28
CA ASP A 223 -1.84 -32.07 -11.95
C ASP A 223 -0.93 -31.16 -11.09
N ASP A 224 -1.25 -29.88 -10.96
CA ASP A 224 -0.62 -29.00 -9.98
C ASP A 224 -1.11 -29.38 -8.56
N LYS A 225 -0.22 -29.94 -7.73
CA LYS A 225 -0.52 -30.33 -6.35
C LYS A 225 -0.41 -29.20 -5.34
N GLY A 226 -0.09 -27.99 -5.79
CA GLY A 226 -0.03 -26.80 -4.94
C GLY A 226 -1.40 -26.25 -4.54
N PRO A 227 -1.45 -25.19 -3.75
CA PRO A 227 -2.70 -24.56 -3.36
C PRO A 227 -3.37 -23.88 -4.56
N LYS A 228 -4.71 -23.75 -4.53
CA LYS A 228 -5.50 -23.06 -5.57
C LYS A 228 -4.96 -21.66 -5.86
N TYR A 229 -4.60 -20.90 -4.82
CA TYR A 229 -3.90 -19.62 -4.91
C TYR A 229 -2.53 -19.69 -4.23
N LEU A 230 -1.50 -19.25 -4.93
CA LEU A 230 -0.11 -19.20 -4.46
C LEU A 230 0.41 -17.77 -4.61
N ASN A 231 0.78 -17.15 -3.51
CA ASN A 231 1.33 -15.79 -3.51
C ASN A 231 2.84 -15.81 -3.26
N THR A 232 3.52 -14.72 -3.62
CA THR A 232 4.91 -14.47 -3.21
C THR A 232 5.03 -14.61 -1.69
N SER A 233 6.10 -15.24 -1.22
CA SER A 233 6.45 -15.27 0.21
C SER A 233 6.94 -13.90 0.68
N GLU A 234 7.15 -13.72 2.00
CA GLU A 234 7.79 -12.50 2.51
C GLU A 234 9.16 -12.30 1.85
N THR A 235 9.40 -11.07 1.35
CA THR A 235 10.65 -10.65 0.70
C THR A 235 11.04 -9.25 1.17
N PRO A 236 12.23 -8.74 0.84
CA PRO A 236 12.59 -7.35 1.14
C PRO A 236 11.64 -6.30 0.53
N ALA A 237 10.89 -6.66 -0.52
CA ALA A 237 9.94 -5.77 -1.18
C ALA A 237 8.47 -6.06 -0.84
N TYR A 238 8.12 -7.27 -0.45
CA TYR A 238 6.74 -7.74 -0.29
C TYR A 238 6.43 -8.17 1.14
N HIS A 239 5.51 -7.46 1.78
CA HIS A 239 4.99 -7.79 3.11
C HIS A 239 3.47 -7.95 3.03
N LYS A 240 2.97 -9.18 3.14
CA LYS A 240 1.55 -9.52 2.97
C LYS A 240 0.60 -8.67 3.80
N SER A 241 1.00 -8.33 5.01
CA SER A 241 0.18 -7.54 5.93
C SER A 241 0.01 -6.06 5.55
N ARG A 242 0.78 -5.56 4.57
CA ARG A 242 0.81 -4.14 4.18
C ARG A 242 0.34 -3.88 2.76
N VAL A 243 0.11 -4.95 2.01
CA VAL A 243 -0.14 -4.85 0.57
C VAL A 243 -1.60 -5.14 0.27
N LEU A 244 -2.21 -4.28 -0.53
CA LEU A 244 -3.54 -4.46 -1.09
C LEU A 244 -3.42 -4.50 -2.61
N TYR A 245 -3.94 -5.57 -3.23
CA TYR A 245 -4.01 -5.71 -4.68
C TYR A 245 -4.99 -4.68 -5.26
N GLY A 246 -4.63 -4.07 -6.37
CA GLY A 246 -5.43 -3.04 -7.04
C GLY A 246 -5.26 -1.64 -6.44
N LEU A 247 -4.43 -1.44 -5.40
CA LEU A 247 -4.22 -0.15 -4.77
C LEU A 247 -3.61 0.88 -5.72
N ASP A 248 -2.70 0.46 -6.58
CA ASP A 248 -2.09 1.27 -7.65
C ASP A 248 -3.15 1.90 -8.57
N LEU A 249 -4.20 1.14 -8.91
CA LEU A 249 -5.32 1.56 -9.75
C LEU A 249 -6.32 2.40 -8.96
N ALA A 250 -6.68 1.96 -7.75
CA ALA A 250 -7.76 2.51 -6.95
C ALA A 250 -7.42 3.80 -6.19
N LYS A 251 -6.14 4.05 -5.85
CA LYS A 251 -5.71 5.11 -4.92
C LYS A 251 -6.28 6.49 -5.22
N LYS A 252 -6.35 6.90 -6.50
CA LYS A 252 -6.86 8.22 -6.89
C LYS A 252 -8.38 8.31 -6.71
N ALA A 253 -9.09 7.23 -7.06
CA ALA A 253 -10.53 7.14 -6.87
C ALA A 253 -10.89 7.09 -5.39
N ILE A 254 -10.17 6.31 -4.58
CA ILE A 254 -10.34 6.23 -3.13
C ILE A 254 -10.18 7.62 -2.50
N ALA A 255 -9.10 8.32 -2.80
CA ALA A 255 -8.86 9.66 -2.25
C ALA A 255 -9.94 10.67 -2.67
N LYS A 256 -10.41 10.62 -3.93
CA LYS A 256 -11.44 11.53 -4.46
C LYS A 256 -12.83 11.22 -3.92
N LYS A 257 -13.23 9.95 -3.90
CA LYS A 257 -14.57 9.50 -3.47
C LYS A 257 -14.66 9.32 -1.96
N ARG A 258 -13.51 9.26 -1.27
CA ARG A 258 -13.39 8.90 0.15
C ARG A 258 -14.09 7.59 0.48
N GLN A 259 -14.04 6.67 -0.44
CA GLN A 259 -14.67 5.36 -0.35
C GLN A 259 -13.69 4.29 -0.82
N VAL A 260 -13.64 3.16 -0.13
CA VAL A 260 -12.92 1.97 -0.55
C VAL A 260 -13.82 0.75 -0.46
N VAL A 261 -13.75 -0.11 -1.47
CA VAL A 261 -14.42 -1.42 -1.48
C VAL A 261 -13.33 -2.48 -1.29
N VAL A 262 -13.45 -3.30 -0.28
CA VAL A 262 -12.52 -4.40 0.03
C VAL A 262 -13.17 -5.71 -0.37
N VAL A 263 -12.60 -6.39 -1.35
CA VAL A 263 -13.04 -7.69 -1.87
C VAL A 263 -12.04 -8.80 -1.53
N GLU A 264 -12.33 -10.06 -1.84
CA GLU A 264 -11.48 -11.18 -1.43
C GLU A 264 -10.31 -11.45 -2.36
N GLY A 265 -10.51 -11.41 -3.69
CA GLY A 265 -9.56 -11.91 -4.66
C GLY A 265 -9.21 -10.99 -5.83
N TYR A 266 -8.30 -11.46 -6.66
CA TYR A 266 -7.79 -10.74 -7.83
C TYR A 266 -8.86 -10.52 -8.88
N THR A 267 -9.68 -11.54 -9.15
CA THR A 267 -10.78 -11.49 -10.13
C THR A 267 -11.88 -10.56 -9.69
N ASP A 268 -12.16 -10.48 -8.38
CA ASP A 268 -13.20 -9.61 -7.83
C ASP A 268 -12.82 -8.14 -7.98
N VAL A 269 -11.54 -7.80 -7.74
CA VAL A 269 -11.02 -6.45 -8.04
C VAL A 269 -11.18 -6.13 -9.52
N MET A 270 -10.81 -7.06 -10.41
CA MET A 270 -10.95 -6.86 -11.85
C MET A 270 -12.41 -6.63 -12.24
N ALA A 271 -13.35 -7.47 -11.76
CA ALA A 271 -14.77 -7.34 -12.03
C ALA A 271 -15.34 -6.02 -11.52
N CYS A 272 -15.03 -5.64 -10.26
CA CYS A 272 -15.44 -4.37 -9.68
C CYS A 272 -14.97 -3.17 -10.51
N HIS A 273 -13.70 -3.13 -10.89
CA HIS A 273 -13.16 -2.03 -11.71
C HIS A 273 -13.84 -1.94 -13.08
N LEU A 274 -14.07 -3.07 -13.76
CA LEU A 274 -14.76 -3.12 -15.04
C LEU A 274 -16.25 -2.70 -14.92
N ALA A 275 -16.87 -2.98 -13.78
CA ALA A 275 -18.23 -2.53 -13.46
C ALA A 275 -18.29 -1.06 -13.00
N GLY A 276 -17.16 -0.32 -12.96
CA GLY A 276 -17.09 1.08 -12.57
C GLY A 276 -16.89 1.32 -11.06
N VAL A 277 -16.66 0.27 -10.28
CA VAL A 277 -16.29 0.34 -8.86
C VAL A 277 -14.75 0.43 -8.76
N ASP A 278 -14.20 1.58 -9.19
CA ASP A 278 -12.78 1.85 -9.32
C ASP A 278 -12.04 2.07 -7.99
N THR A 279 -12.74 1.90 -6.86
CA THR A 279 -12.19 1.96 -5.49
C THR A 279 -11.95 0.59 -4.89
N ALA A 280 -12.14 -0.50 -5.66
CA ALA A 280 -11.99 -1.86 -5.18
C ALA A 280 -10.51 -2.27 -5.00
N VAL A 281 -10.24 -2.92 -3.88
CA VAL A 281 -8.93 -3.51 -3.53
C VAL A 281 -9.13 -4.87 -2.85
N ALA A 282 -8.11 -5.74 -2.87
CA ALA A 282 -8.16 -7.03 -2.18
C ALA A 282 -6.94 -7.30 -1.33
N THR A 283 -7.10 -8.14 -0.29
CA THR A 283 -5.96 -8.68 0.45
C THR A 283 -5.27 -9.80 -0.33
N CYS A 284 -3.96 -9.92 -0.20
CA CYS A 284 -3.17 -10.89 -0.95
C CYS A 284 -3.04 -12.22 -0.19
N GLY A 285 -4.15 -12.94 0.02
CA GLY A 285 -4.16 -14.26 0.68
C GLY A 285 -3.80 -14.20 2.17
N THR A 286 -4.11 -13.09 2.83
CA THR A 286 -4.03 -12.91 4.28
C THR A 286 -5.30 -12.27 4.79
N ALA A 287 -5.61 -12.49 6.06
CA ALA A 287 -6.73 -11.79 6.67
C ALA A 287 -6.48 -10.27 6.70
N PHE A 288 -7.52 -9.51 6.48
CA PHE A 288 -7.49 -8.06 6.64
C PHE A 288 -7.12 -7.70 8.09
N GLY A 289 -6.19 -6.75 8.29
CA GLY A 289 -5.65 -6.43 9.61
C GLY A 289 -5.14 -4.98 9.73
N GLU A 290 -4.56 -4.66 10.88
CA GLU A 290 -4.19 -3.29 11.29
C GLU A 290 -3.30 -2.55 10.30
N GLU A 291 -2.34 -3.21 9.68
CA GLU A 291 -1.46 -2.55 8.71
C GLU A 291 -2.22 -2.16 7.43
N HIS A 292 -3.21 -2.97 7.00
CA HIS A 292 -4.11 -2.60 5.91
C HIS A 292 -4.97 -1.40 6.28
N ILE A 293 -5.51 -1.35 7.52
CA ILE A 293 -6.26 -0.21 8.03
C ILE A 293 -5.43 1.08 7.99
N LYS A 294 -4.15 1.02 8.40
CA LYS A 294 -3.25 2.17 8.34
C LYS A 294 -3.03 2.67 6.90
N VAL A 295 -2.91 1.75 5.94
CA VAL A 295 -2.77 2.10 4.52
C VAL A 295 -4.03 2.82 4.02
N LEU A 296 -5.22 2.25 4.29
CA LEU A 296 -6.48 2.83 3.84
C LEU A 296 -6.81 4.15 4.53
N ASN A 297 -6.59 4.26 5.84
CA ASN A 297 -6.83 5.51 6.57
C ASN A 297 -6.05 6.69 5.99
N ARG A 298 -4.79 6.48 5.55
CA ARG A 298 -4.00 7.54 4.89
C ARG A 298 -4.64 8.03 3.59
N LEU A 299 -5.23 7.13 2.80
CA LEU A 299 -5.89 7.49 1.54
C LEU A 299 -7.26 8.13 1.76
N LEU A 300 -7.95 7.74 2.83
CA LEU A 300 -9.28 8.25 3.19
C LEU A 300 -9.25 9.60 3.92
N MET A 301 -8.07 10.07 4.38
CA MET A 301 -7.88 11.36 5.04
C MET A 301 -8.02 12.59 4.14
N GLY A 302 -8.39 12.44 2.86
CA GLY A 302 -8.58 13.56 1.93
C GLY A 302 -9.57 14.62 2.46
N SER A 303 -9.40 15.87 2.02
CA SER A 303 -10.29 17.00 2.36
C SER A 303 -11.65 16.86 1.66
N GLY A 304 -12.70 16.57 2.42
CA GLY A 304 -14.08 16.50 1.92
C GLY A 304 -15.06 16.51 3.08
N ASP A 305 -16.26 17.09 2.86
CA ASP A 305 -17.30 17.26 3.88
C ASP A 305 -18.06 15.96 4.21
N SER A 306 -17.97 14.95 3.32
CA SER A 306 -18.64 13.65 3.54
C SER A 306 -17.78 12.72 4.38
N PRO A 307 -18.35 11.92 5.28
CA PRO A 307 -17.61 10.89 5.99
C PRO A 307 -16.98 9.91 5.00
N ALA A 308 -15.79 9.42 5.32
CA ALA A 308 -15.15 8.36 4.54
C ALA A 308 -15.89 7.02 4.75
N GLU A 309 -15.85 6.14 3.77
CA GLU A 309 -16.54 4.85 3.80
C GLU A 309 -15.59 3.70 3.46
N VAL A 310 -15.71 2.62 4.22
CA VAL A 310 -15.06 1.34 3.93
C VAL A 310 -16.14 0.27 3.79
N ILE A 311 -16.25 -0.31 2.61
CA ILE A 311 -17.26 -1.31 2.28
C ILE A 311 -16.56 -2.64 2.08
N PHE A 312 -16.89 -3.62 2.89
CA PHE A 312 -16.40 -4.99 2.75
C PHE A 312 -17.40 -5.83 2.01
N THR A 313 -16.95 -6.56 1.01
CA THR A 313 -17.74 -7.60 0.35
C THR A 313 -17.04 -8.93 0.58
N PHE A 314 -17.76 -9.87 1.13
CA PHE A 314 -17.26 -11.21 1.43
C PHE A 314 -18.11 -12.23 0.70
N ASP A 315 -17.48 -13.36 0.36
CA ASP A 315 -18.20 -14.51 -0.19
C ASP A 315 -19.30 -14.94 0.78
N PRO A 316 -20.46 -15.35 0.29
CA PRO A 316 -21.61 -15.73 1.13
C PRO A 316 -21.44 -17.12 1.74
N ASP A 317 -20.27 -17.43 2.23
CA ASP A 317 -19.91 -18.67 2.91
C ASP A 317 -19.56 -18.49 4.39
N ALA A 318 -19.27 -19.58 5.09
CA ALA A 318 -18.89 -19.53 6.50
C ALA A 318 -17.58 -18.78 6.76
N ALA A 319 -16.65 -18.79 5.81
CA ALA A 319 -15.37 -18.09 5.92
C ALA A 319 -15.57 -16.58 5.75
N GLY A 320 -16.36 -16.14 4.76
CA GLY A 320 -16.72 -14.75 4.53
C GLY A 320 -17.54 -14.16 5.70
N THR A 321 -18.50 -14.92 6.25
CA THR A 321 -19.24 -14.53 7.45
C THR A 321 -18.30 -14.28 8.63
N LYS A 322 -17.31 -15.17 8.86
CA LYS A 322 -16.31 -15.01 9.92
C LYS A 322 -15.40 -13.80 9.66
N ALA A 323 -15.05 -13.54 8.41
CA ALA A 323 -14.26 -12.38 8.02
C ALA A 323 -15.05 -11.07 8.29
N ALA A 324 -16.32 -11.03 7.93
CA ALA A 324 -17.22 -9.90 8.19
C ALA A 324 -17.32 -9.57 9.70
N LEU A 325 -17.52 -10.58 10.54
CA LEU A 325 -17.57 -10.41 12.00
C LEU A 325 -16.26 -9.89 12.58
N ARG A 326 -15.12 -10.34 12.06
CA ARG A 326 -13.81 -9.86 12.48
C ARG A 326 -13.61 -8.38 12.13
N VAL A 327 -13.94 -8.00 10.92
CA VAL A 327 -13.85 -6.60 10.47
C VAL A 327 -14.78 -5.70 11.29
N TYR A 328 -15.97 -6.16 11.62
CA TYR A 328 -16.87 -5.43 12.50
C TYR A 328 -16.25 -5.14 13.88
N GLY A 329 -15.52 -6.12 14.45
CA GLY A 329 -14.75 -5.92 15.70
C GLY A 329 -13.61 -4.90 15.58
N ASP A 330 -13.07 -4.68 14.39
CA ASP A 330 -11.99 -3.72 14.10
C ASP A 330 -12.51 -2.38 13.54
N SER A 331 -13.84 -2.20 13.41
CA SER A 331 -14.46 -1.02 12.78
C SER A 331 -14.08 0.30 13.45
N GLU A 332 -13.89 0.31 14.77
CA GLU A 332 -13.48 1.49 15.54
C GLU A 332 -12.06 1.99 15.18
N LYS A 333 -11.23 1.15 14.55
CA LYS A 333 -9.88 1.50 14.11
C LYS A 333 -9.86 2.29 12.79
N PHE A 334 -11.01 2.32 12.07
CA PHE A 334 -11.15 3.13 10.87
C PHE A 334 -11.61 4.54 11.23
N ASN A 335 -11.01 5.53 10.59
CA ASN A 335 -11.52 6.91 10.59
C ASN A 335 -12.62 7.08 9.52
N ALA A 336 -13.53 6.10 9.40
CA ALA A 336 -14.50 5.98 8.33
C ALA A 336 -15.73 5.17 8.79
N LEU A 337 -16.87 5.37 8.14
CA LEU A 337 -18.02 4.50 8.28
C LEU A 337 -17.72 3.14 7.65
N THR A 338 -18.01 2.07 8.36
CA THR A 338 -17.74 0.71 7.91
C THR A 338 -19.05 -0.01 7.57
N PHE A 339 -19.10 -0.59 6.38
CA PHE A 339 -20.25 -1.33 5.86
C PHE A 339 -19.83 -2.74 5.45
N VAL A 340 -20.76 -3.66 5.49
CA VAL A 340 -20.65 -4.99 4.89
C VAL A 340 -21.72 -5.10 3.82
N ALA A 341 -21.29 -5.34 2.58
CA ALA A 341 -22.21 -5.63 1.48
C ALA A 341 -22.24 -7.14 1.25
N THR A 342 -23.44 -7.67 1.07
CA THR A 342 -23.68 -9.08 0.71
C THR A 342 -24.27 -9.14 -0.69
N GLY A 343 -23.72 -10.00 -1.55
CA GLY A 343 -24.26 -10.24 -2.88
C GLY A 343 -25.65 -10.91 -2.80
N PRO A 344 -26.51 -10.72 -3.82
CA PRO A 344 -27.76 -11.43 -3.95
C PRO A 344 -27.49 -12.91 -4.20
N ASP A 345 -28.30 -13.79 -3.60
CA ASP A 345 -28.39 -15.23 -3.91
C ASP A 345 -27.10 -16.05 -3.89
N GLY A 346 -26.10 -15.64 -3.12
CA GLY A 346 -24.86 -16.39 -2.94
C GLY A 346 -23.83 -16.19 -4.05
N LEU A 347 -23.96 -15.16 -4.87
CA LEU A 347 -22.99 -14.77 -5.90
C LEU A 347 -21.81 -14.00 -5.28
N ASP A 348 -20.61 -14.24 -5.79
CA ASP A 348 -19.43 -13.43 -5.47
C ASP A 348 -19.33 -12.17 -6.36
N PRO A 349 -18.49 -11.17 -6.03
CA PRO A 349 -18.37 -9.96 -6.83
C PRO A 349 -17.86 -10.18 -8.27
N ALA A 350 -17.37 -11.37 -8.60
CA ALA A 350 -16.88 -11.73 -9.93
C ALA A 350 -17.89 -12.52 -10.76
N ASP A 351 -19.04 -12.91 -10.16
CA ASP A 351 -20.16 -13.56 -10.82
C ASP A 351 -21.14 -12.53 -11.40
#